data_c12b50998bbbf9dadb741bec6d94b0c9
#
_entry.id   c12b50998bbbf9dadb741bec6d94b0c9
#
_cell.length_a   1.000
_cell.length_b   1.000
_cell.length_c   1.000
_cell.angle_alpha   90.00
_cell.angle_beta   90.00
_cell.angle_gamma   90.00
#
_symmetry.space_group_name_H-M   'P 1'
#
loop_
_entity.id
_entity.type
_entity.pdbx_description
1 polymer ?
#
loop_
_entity_poly.entity_id
_entity_poly.type
_entity_poly.pdbx_seq_one_letter_code
_entity_poly.pdbx_strand_id
1 'polypeptide(L)'
;VARAVAAGDVTTVDAFAERVLQQETRDAVVVAFTMARCPHCAALKPHWEALRDEFAVRKRTVDVLEIDCGEAREVCAWQRATRFPTIKYYVPGDGDELGREYGTSRAATYDALATFVEHYLERARD
;
A
#
# COMPACT_ATOMS: atom_id res chain seq x y z
N VAL A 1 -17.67 7.99 16.74
CA VAL A 1 -17.10 7.00 15.81
C VAL A 1 -16.08 7.67 14.91
N ALA A 2 -14.87 7.19 14.98
CA ALA A 2 -13.83 7.71 14.10
C ALA A 2 -14.19 7.44 12.65
N ARG A 3 -14.24 8.49 11.87
CA ARG A 3 -14.52 8.38 10.45
C ARG A 3 -13.32 7.77 9.75
N ALA A 4 -13.50 6.72 8.97
CA ALA A 4 -12.44 6.14 8.19
C ALA A 4 -11.95 7.16 7.15
N VAL A 5 -10.62 7.32 7.05
CA VAL A 5 -10.03 8.20 6.05
C VAL A 5 -10.13 7.49 4.70
N ALA A 6 -10.74 8.14 3.71
CA ALA A 6 -10.83 7.57 2.37
C ALA A 6 -9.44 7.50 1.73
N ALA A 7 -9.23 6.51 0.84
CA ALA A 7 -7.93 6.31 0.21
C ALA A 7 -7.42 7.58 -0.50
N GLY A 8 -8.33 8.35 -1.13
CA GLY A 8 -7.99 9.60 -1.81
C GLY A 8 -7.60 10.73 -0.89
N ASP A 9 -7.83 10.60 0.43
CA ASP A 9 -7.54 11.65 1.40
C ASP A 9 -6.19 11.46 2.09
N VAL A 10 -5.42 10.44 1.73
CA VAL A 10 -4.13 10.15 2.37
C VAL A 10 -3.04 10.97 1.70
N THR A 11 -3.09 12.28 1.93
CA THR A 11 -2.13 13.23 1.36
C THR A 11 -1.25 13.90 2.41
N THR A 12 -1.55 13.67 3.69
CA THR A 12 -0.78 14.26 4.80
C THR A 12 -0.13 13.16 5.63
N VAL A 13 0.92 13.52 6.36
CA VAL A 13 1.60 12.60 7.28
C VAL A 13 0.63 12.05 8.33
N ASP A 14 -0.20 12.92 8.90
CA ASP A 14 -1.17 12.51 9.92
C ASP A 14 -2.20 11.51 9.35
N ALA A 15 -2.73 11.78 8.17
CA ALA A 15 -3.69 10.89 7.52
C ALA A 15 -3.05 9.54 7.19
N PHE A 16 -1.80 9.54 6.73
CA PHE A 16 -1.08 8.30 6.45
C PHE A 16 -0.85 7.50 7.74
N ALA A 17 -0.40 8.16 8.80
CA ALA A 17 -0.19 7.50 10.07
C ALA A 17 -1.48 6.86 10.59
N GLU A 18 -2.58 7.59 10.57
CA GLU A 18 -3.88 7.09 11.00
C GLU A 18 -4.37 5.93 10.14
N ARG A 19 -4.33 6.10 8.83
CA ARG A 19 -4.94 5.16 7.89
C ARG A 19 -4.10 3.90 7.66
N VAL A 20 -2.79 4.01 7.71
CA VAL A 20 -1.88 2.93 7.34
C VAL A 20 -1.16 2.32 8.55
N LEU A 21 -0.72 3.16 9.48
CA LEU A 21 0.13 2.69 10.56
C LEU A 21 -0.61 2.38 11.86
N GLN A 22 -1.75 3.03 12.11
CA GLN A 22 -2.45 2.98 13.40
C GLN A 22 -3.79 2.24 13.38
N GLN A 23 -4.30 1.88 12.22
CA GLN A 23 -5.62 1.25 12.10
C GLN A 23 -5.53 -0.26 12.36
N GLU A 24 -5.39 -0.64 13.62
CA GLU A 24 -5.13 -2.01 14.04
C GLU A 24 -6.26 -3.01 13.75
N THR A 25 -7.41 -2.52 13.29
CA THR A 25 -8.50 -3.39 12.82
C THR A 25 -8.16 -4.06 11.47
N ARG A 26 -7.05 -3.68 10.86
CA ARG A 26 -6.58 -4.24 9.60
C ARG A 26 -5.43 -5.20 9.83
N ASP A 27 -5.46 -6.34 9.13
CA ASP A 27 -4.34 -7.29 9.15
C ASP A 27 -3.14 -6.72 8.40
N ALA A 28 -3.41 -5.99 7.33
CA ALA A 28 -2.36 -5.37 6.53
C ALA A 28 -2.92 -4.21 5.71
N VAL A 29 -2.03 -3.31 5.34
CA VAL A 29 -2.30 -2.27 4.35
C VAL A 29 -1.19 -2.30 3.31
N VAL A 30 -1.56 -2.45 2.05
CA VAL A 30 -0.61 -2.50 0.94
C VAL A 30 -0.74 -1.20 0.15
N VAL A 31 0.37 -0.52 -0.05
CA VAL A 31 0.37 0.81 -0.66
C VAL A 31 1.25 0.84 -1.90
N ALA A 32 0.72 1.35 -3.00
CA ALA A 32 1.50 1.71 -4.18
C ALA A 32 1.71 3.22 -4.18
N PHE A 33 2.97 3.63 -4.10
CA PHE A 33 3.35 5.03 -4.25
C PHE A 33 3.62 5.28 -5.72
N THR A 34 2.87 6.20 -6.32
CA THR A 34 2.91 6.45 -7.75
C THR A 34 3.21 7.92 -8.05
N MET A 35 3.47 8.21 -9.30
CA MET A 35 3.73 9.57 -9.77
C MET A 35 3.04 9.75 -11.12
N ALA A 36 2.55 10.96 -11.40
CA ALA A 36 2.00 11.29 -12.70
C ALA A 36 3.08 11.10 -13.79
N ARG A 37 2.64 10.73 -14.99
CA ARG A 37 3.52 10.53 -16.15
C ARG A 37 4.59 9.46 -15.97
N CYS A 38 4.29 8.48 -15.15
CA CYS A 38 5.17 7.35 -14.90
C CYS A 38 4.67 6.14 -15.71
N PRO A 39 5.41 5.70 -16.76
CA PRO A 39 4.96 4.56 -17.57
C PRO A 39 4.83 3.26 -16.78
N HIS A 40 5.73 3.02 -15.83
CA HIS A 40 5.66 1.83 -14.98
C HIS A 40 4.46 1.87 -14.03
N CYS A 41 4.08 3.07 -13.58
CA CYS A 41 2.88 3.24 -12.76
C CYS A 41 1.63 2.96 -13.59
N ALA A 42 1.60 3.42 -14.83
CA ALA A 42 0.50 3.13 -15.74
C ALA A 42 0.37 1.62 -16.02
N ALA A 43 1.49 0.93 -16.19
CA ALA A 43 1.49 -0.50 -16.41
C ALA A 43 1.04 -1.28 -15.16
N LEU A 44 1.33 -0.77 -13.98
CA LEU A 44 0.89 -1.36 -12.71
C LEU A 44 -0.61 -1.26 -12.52
N LYS A 45 -1.21 -0.17 -12.96
CA LYS A 45 -2.58 0.20 -12.59
C LYS A 45 -3.61 -0.92 -12.74
N PRO A 46 -3.74 -1.62 -13.89
CA PRO A 46 -4.73 -2.69 -14.01
C PRO A 46 -4.48 -3.84 -13.03
N HIS A 47 -3.23 -4.16 -12.74
CA HIS A 47 -2.89 -5.20 -11.76
C HIS A 47 -3.22 -4.76 -10.34
N TRP A 48 -2.97 -3.50 -10.02
CA TRP A 48 -3.25 -2.94 -8.70
C TRP A 48 -4.76 -2.86 -8.44
N GLU A 49 -5.53 -2.44 -9.44
CA GLU A 49 -6.98 -2.40 -9.34
C GLU A 49 -7.57 -3.81 -9.18
N ALA A 50 -7.04 -4.79 -9.92
CA ALA A 50 -7.46 -6.19 -9.78
C ALA A 50 -7.15 -6.72 -8.37
N LEU A 51 -5.99 -6.39 -7.82
CA LEU A 51 -5.63 -6.78 -6.46
C LEU A 51 -6.60 -6.16 -5.44
N ARG A 52 -6.87 -4.86 -5.58
CA ARG A 52 -7.80 -4.16 -4.71
C ARG A 52 -9.18 -4.77 -4.73
N ASP A 53 -9.72 -5.02 -5.93
CA ASP A 53 -11.07 -5.56 -6.09
C ASP A 53 -11.18 -6.98 -5.53
N GLU A 54 -10.19 -7.81 -5.81
CA GLU A 54 -10.16 -9.20 -5.33
C GLU A 54 -10.04 -9.26 -3.81
N PHE A 55 -9.14 -8.48 -3.24
CA PHE A 55 -8.91 -8.49 -1.80
C PHE A 55 -10.05 -7.82 -1.01
N ALA A 56 -10.78 -6.88 -1.62
CA ALA A 56 -11.96 -6.31 -1.00
C ALA A 56 -13.03 -7.37 -0.70
N VAL A 57 -13.08 -8.43 -1.49
CA VAL A 57 -14.02 -9.54 -1.31
C VAL A 57 -13.40 -10.67 -0.49
N ARG A 58 -12.21 -11.09 -0.87
CA ARG A 58 -11.57 -12.31 -0.35
C ARG A 58 -10.79 -12.08 0.93
N LYS A 59 -10.20 -10.90 1.11
CA LYS A 59 -9.36 -10.53 2.26
C LYS A 59 -9.78 -9.16 2.78
N ARG A 60 -10.94 -9.09 3.40
CA ARG A 60 -11.56 -7.81 3.81
C ARG A 60 -10.75 -7.00 4.81
N THR A 61 -9.86 -7.64 5.54
CA THR A 61 -9.01 -6.96 6.52
C THR A 61 -7.69 -6.48 5.94
N VAL A 62 -7.51 -6.63 4.63
CA VAL A 62 -6.35 -6.12 3.91
C VAL A 62 -6.81 -4.97 3.03
N ASP A 63 -6.24 -3.80 3.24
CA ASP A 63 -6.53 -2.63 2.42
C ASP A 63 -5.47 -2.48 1.33
N VAL A 64 -5.90 -2.10 0.14
CA VAL A 64 -5.04 -1.88 -1.02
C VAL A 64 -5.22 -0.43 -1.45
N LEU A 65 -4.18 0.39 -1.27
CA LEU A 65 -4.23 1.82 -1.48
C LEU A 65 -3.24 2.27 -2.54
N GLU A 66 -3.54 3.40 -3.17
CA GLU A 66 -2.60 4.08 -4.06
C GLU A 66 -2.42 5.51 -3.55
N ILE A 67 -1.17 5.97 -3.48
CA ILE A 67 -0.83 7.32 -3.04
C ILE A 67 -0.04 8.01 -4.15
N ASP A 68 -0.56 9.14 -4.61
CA ASP A 68 0.10 9.97 -5.62
C ASP A 68 1.11 10.88 -4.92
N CYS A 69 2.38 10.66 -5.20
CA CYS A 69 3.47 11.40 -4.54
C CYS A 69 3.57 12.84 -5.02
N GLY A 70 2.95 13.18 -6.15
CA GLY A 70 2.83 14.57 -6.57
C GLY A 70 1.93 15.38 -5.63
N GLU A 71 0.92 14.74 -5.05
CA GLU A 71 0.02 15.35 -4.08
C GLU A 71 0.49 15.14 -2.64
N ALA A 72 1.04 13.97 -2.33
CA ALA A 72 1.45 13.59 -0.98
C ALA A 72 2.97 13.63 -0.82
N ARG A 73 3.58 14.78 -1.10
CA ARG A 73 5.05 14.92 -1.11
C ARG A 73 5.71 14.58 0.20
N GLU A 74 5.17 15.07 1.31
CA GLU A 74 5.76 14.82 2.62
C GLU A 74 5.64 13.36 3.04
N VAL A 75 4.51 12.73 2.73
CA VAL A 75 4.30 11.30 2.99
C VAL A 75 5.34 10.48 2.24
N CYS A 76 5.51 10.75 0.96
CA CYS A 76 6.42 9.99 0.12
C CYS A 76 7.89 10.21 0.51
N ALA A 77 8.25 11.44 0.90
CA ALA A 77 9.59 11.73 1.41
C ALA A 77 9.85 10.95 2.72
N TRP A 78 8.89 10.99 3.64
CA TRP A 78 8.97 10.24 4.89
C TRP A 78 9.10 8.74 4.64
N GLN A 79 8.30 8.22 3.72
CA GLN A 79 8.29 6.80 3.40
C GLN A 79 9.41 6.38 2.43
N ARG A 80 10.26 7.33 2.03
CA ARG A 80 11.41 7.08 1.15
C ARG A 80 11.02 6.49 -0.20
N ALA A 81 9.87 6.91 -0.71
CA ALA A 81 9.38 6.51 -2.02
C ALA A 81 10.02 7.42 -3.07
N THR A 82 11.18 7.02 -3.57
CA THR A 82 11.97 7.80 -4.54
C THR A 82 11.98 7.20 -5.93
N ARG A 83 11.51 5.97 -6.08
CA ARG A 83 11.34 5.29 -7.37
C ARG A 83 9.88 4.94 -7.55
N PHE A 84 9.38 5.00 -8.76
CA PHE A 84 7.96 4.81 -9.00
C PHE A 84 7.70 3.71 -10.04
N PRO A 85 6.75 2.80 -9.73
CA PRO A 85 6.02 2.72 -8.45
C PRO A 85 6.89 2.11 -7.34
N THR A 86 6.67 2.53 -6.10
CA THR A 86 7.18 1.85 -4.91
C THR A 86 5.99 1.17 -4.25
N ILE A 87 6.09 -0.11 -3.96
CA ILE A 87 5.01 -0.90 -3.37
C ILE A 87 5.46 -1.42 -2.02
N LYS A 88 4.65 -1.16 -0.99
CA LYS A 88 5.01 -1.53 0.39
C LYS A 88 3.86 -2.22 1.10
N TYR A 89 4.23 -3.12 2.01
CA TYR A 89 3.33 -3.85 2.89
C TYR A 89 3.52 -3.36 4.32
N TYR A 90 2.43 -2.97 4.97
CA TYR A 90 2.43 -2.48 6.35
C TYR A 90 1.52 -3.34 7.22
N VAL A 91 1.95 -3.56 8.46
CA VAL A 91 1.11 -4.17 9.49
C VAL A 91 0.80 -3.08 10.52
N PRO A 92 -0.43 -2.55 10.57
CA PRO A 92 -0.76 -1.48 11.51
C PRO A 92 -0.46 -1.91 12.95
N GLY A 93 0.22 -1.04 13.68
CA GLY A 93 0.53 -1.27 15.09
C GLY A 93 1.78 -2.10 15.37
N ASP A 94 2.50 -2.60 14.34
CA ASP A 94 3.69 -3.44 14.57
C ASP A 94 4.98 -2.64 14.82
N GLY A 95 4.93 -1.32 14.71
CA GLY A 95 6.08 -0.46 14.93
C GLY A 95 6.98 -0.25 13.72
N ASP A 96 6.76 -0.97 12.63
CA ASP A 96 7.52 -0.78 11.39
C ASP A 96 6.85 0.32 10.55
N GLU A 97 7.29 1.57 10.77
CA GLU A 97 6.70 2.72 10.11
C GLU A 97 7.04 2.83 8.61
N LEU A 98 8.11 2.17 8.18
CA LEU A 98 8.55 2.23 6.78
C LEU A 98 8.03 1.08 5.94
N GLY A 99 7.48 0.05 6.57
CA GLY A 99 6.90 -1.09 5.87
C GLY A 99 7.93 -2.00 5.20
N ARG A 100 7.42 -3.02 4.51
CA ARG A 100 8.25 -3.98 3.77
C ARG A 100 8.06 -3.75 2.29
N GLU A 101 9.14 -3.50 1.58
CA GLU A 101 9.08 -3.14 0.17
C GLU A 101 9.01 -4.37 -0.73
N TYR A 102 8.15 -4.31 -1.75
CA TYR A 102 8.13 -5.27 -2.84
C TYR A 102 9.36 -5.04 -3.72
N GLY A 103 10.14 -6.10 -3.98
CA GLY A 103 11.40 -5.95 -4.71
C GLY A 103 11.22 -5.42 -6.13
N THR A 104 12.04 -4.43 -6.51
CA THR A 104 11.95 -3.76 -7.82
C THR A 104 12.38 -4.64 -8.98
N SER A 105 13.10 -5.72 -8.73
CA SER A 105 13.56 -6.66 -9.78
C SER A 105 12.47 -7.61 -10.26
N ARG A 106 11.33 -7.65 -9.57
CA ARG A 106 10.22 -8.53 -9.93
C ARG A 106 9.15 -7.76 -10.67
N ALA A 107 8.51 -8.43 -11.64
CA ALA A 107 7.38 -7.86 -12.34
C ALA A 107 6.22 -7.65 -11.35
N ALA A 108 5.59 -6.48 -11.39
CA ALA A 108 4.48 -6.13 -10.52
C ALA A 108 3.13 -6.56 -11.14
N THR A 109 3.00 -7.85 -11.42
CA THR A 109 1.76 -8.43 -11.93
C THR A 109 0.81 -8.74 -10.77
N TYR A 110 -0.46 -8.91 -11.09
CA TYR A 110 -1.46 -9.31 -10.09
C TYR A 110 -1.00 -10.56 -9.31
N ASP A 111 -0.59 -11.62 -10.03
CA ASP A 111 -0.20 -12.88 -9.39
C ASP A 111 1.00 -12.69 -8.45
N ALA A 112 2.00 -11.96 -8.89
CA ALA A 112 3.19 -11.72 -8.07
C ALA A 112 2.86 -10.87 -6.84
N LEU A 113 1.99 -9.87 -7.00
CA LEU A 113 1.58 -9.00 -5.89
C LEU A 113 0.72 -9.78 -4.88
N ALA A 114 -0.23 -10.58 -5.36
CA ALA A 114 -1.05 -11.42 -4.48
C ALA A 114 -0.19 -12.39 -3.68
N THR A 115 0.79 -13.02 -4.32
CA THR A 115 1.72 -13.93 -3.67
C THR A 115 2.55 -13.20 -2.59
N PHE A 116 3.01 -12.01 -2.90
CA PHE A 116 3.75 -11.17 -1.94
C PHE A 116 2.92 -10.87 -0.69
N VAL A 117 1.69 -10.41 -0.88
CA VAL A 117 0.80 -10.08 0.23
C VAL A 117 0.46 -11.32 1.05
N GLU A 118 0.08 -12.41 0.40
CA GLU A 118 -0.29 -13.65 1.08
C GLU A 118 0.86 -14.26 1.85
N HIS A 119 2.08 -14.14 1.33
CA HIS A 119 3.28 -14.61 2.03
C HIS A 119 3.42 -13.92 3.40
N TYR A 120 3.29 -12.61 3.45
CA TYR A 120 3.40 -11.88 4.71
C TYR A 120 2.20 -12.09 5.63
N LEU A 121 1.01 -12.27 5.09
CA LEU A 121 -0.18 -12.60 5.88
C LEU A 121 -0.01 -13.96 6.59
N GLU A 122 0.52 -14.95 5.91
CA GLU A 122 0.76 -16.27 6.50
C GLU A 122 1.83 -16.21 7.59
N ARG A 123 2.90 -15.47 7.36
CA ARG A 123 3.97 -15.33 8.37
C ARG A 123 3.46 -14.64 9.62
N ALA A 124 2.54 -13.72 9.52
CA ALA A 124 1.99 -13.02 10.67
C ALA A 124 1.12 -13.92 11.56
N ARG A 125 0.66 -15.07 11.04
CA ARG A 125 -0.15 -16.03 11.80
C ARG A 125 0.69 -17.01 12.63
N ASP A 126 1.97 -17.10 12.32
CA ASP A 126 2.89 -18.02 13.03
C ASP A 126 3.47 -17.35 14.32
#